data_8e156f085571caeeaaf3892f02c98d98
#
_entry.id   8e156f085571caeeaaf3892f02c98d98
#
_cell.length_a   1.000
_cell.length_b   1.000
_cell.length_c   1.000
_cell.angle_alpha   90.00
_cell.angle_beta   90.00
_cell.angle_gamma   90.00
#
_symmetry.space_group_name_H-M   'P 1'
#
loop_
_entity.id
_entity.type
_entity.pdbx_description
1 polymer ?
#
loop_
_entity_poly.entity_id
_entity_poly.type
_entity_poly.pdbx_seq_one_letter_code
_entity_poly.pdbx_strand_id
1 'polypeptide(L)'
;MRFLPTRFHAVLDYLVGLIVIALPIALQMEGAGFVALIDLGLFVIVYSLLTDYELGAVHFLRIRFHLVLDAAFGFAMLIAPLIFDFPPAARWTAYPIGILSIVLSLTTRTRALGTAS
;
A
#
# COMPACT_ATOMS: atom_id res chain seq x y z
N MET A 1 -17.20 -6.51 6.71
CA MET A 1 -17.83 -5.32 7.29
C MET A 1 -16.91 -4.11 7.17
N ARG A 2 -17.42 -2.99 6.67
CA ARG A 2 -16.61 -1.81 6.40
C ARG A 2 -16.83 -0.75 7.48
N PHE A 3 -15.92 -0.67 8.43
CA PHE A 3 -16.02 0.23 9.57
C PHE A 3 -14.89 1.26 9.67
N LEU A 4 -13.76 1.02 8.99
CA LEU A 4 -12.58 1.87 9.09
C LEU A 4 -12.77 3.17 8.30
N PRO A 5 -12.60 4.35 8.93
CA PRO A 5 -12.67 5.62 8.20
C PRO A 5 -11.58 5.72 7.12
N THR A 6 -11.91 6.33 6.00
CA THR A 6 -10.97 6.52 4.89
C THR A 6 -9.76 7.37 5.30
N ARG A 7 -9.96 8.33 6.18
CA ARG A 7 -8.87 9.17 6.70
C ARG A 7 -7.81 8.33 7.42
N PHE A 8 -8.25 7.40 8.25
CA PHE A 8 -7.35 6.52 8.98
C PHE A 8 -6.61 5.58 8.01
N HIS A 9 -7.33 5.04 7.02
CA HIS A 9 -6.75 4.21 5.97
C HIS A 9 -5.67 4.99 5.21
N ALA A 10 -5.93 6.27 4.89
CA ALA A 10 -4.97 7.11 4.15
C ALA A 10 -3.65 7.26 4.91
N VAL A 11 -3.71 7.49 6.23
CA VAL A 11 -2.50 7.59 7.05
C VAL A 11 -1.70 6.30 6.98
N LEU A 12 -2.39 5.15 7.07
CA LEU A 12 -1.73 3.84 6.99
C LEU A 12 -1.09 3.61 5.62
N ASP A 13 -1.74 4.03 4.53
CA ASP A 13 -1.18 3.88 3.18
C ASP A 13 0.12 4.65 3.01
N TYR A 14 0.17 5.90 3.46
CA TYR A 14 1.39 6.69 3.39
C TYR A 14 2.50 6.08 4.25
N LEU A 15 2.18 5.62 5.46
CA LEU A 15 3.15 4.96 6.33
C LEU A 15 3.67 3.67 5.69
N VAL A 16 2.79 2.84 5.15
CA VAL A 16 3.17 1.59 4.47
C VAL A 16 4.07 1.89 3.29
N GLY A 17 3.70 2.87 2.46
CA GLY A 17 4.52 3.26 1.32
C GLY A 17 5.93 3.67 1.71
N LEU A 18 6.06 4.49 2.75
CA LEU A 18 7.36 4.92 3.26
C LEU A 18 8.17 3.75 3.82
N ILE A 19 7.54 2.85 4.57
CA ILE A 19 8.20 1.67 5.12
C ILE A 19 8.70 0.76 3.99
N VAL A 20 7.88 0.53 2.98
CA VAL A 20 8.23 -0.34 1.86
C VAL A 20 9.41 0.24 1.05
N ILE A 21 9.48 1.56 0.89
CA ILE A 21 10.62 2.22 0.26
C ILE A 21 11.87 2.13 1.13
N ALA A 22 11.74 2.37 2.43
CA ALA A 22 12.86 2.38 3.36
C ALA A 22 13.46 0.99 3.55
N LEU A 23 12.65 -0.05 3.46
CA LEU A 23 13.06 -1.42 3.76
C LEU A 23 14.24 -1.90 2.92
N PRO A 24 14.22 -1.81 1.56
CA PRO A 24 15.36 -2.27 0.78
C PRO A 24 16.60 -1.42 0.98
N ILE A 25 16.44 -0.14 1.29
CA ILE A 25 17.56 0.76 1.56
C ILE A 25 18.21 0.39 2.89
N ALA A 26 17.41 0.23 3.95
CA ALA A 26 17.91 -0.11 5.29
C ALA A 26 18.58 -1.49 5.31
N LEU A 27 18.06 -2.45 4.56
CA LEU A 27 18.61 -3.81 4.49
C LEU A 27 19.71 -3.96 3.43
N GLN A 28 20.06 -2.87 2.75
CA GLN A 28 21.09 -2.86 1.70
C GLN A 28 20.84 -3.93 0.64
N MET A 29 19.58 -4.08 0.23
CA MET A 29 19.19 -5.01 -0.83
C MET A 29 19.71 -4.53 -2.18
N GLU A 30 19.86 -5.47 -3.12
CA GLU A 30 20.35 -5.19 -4.48
C GLU A 30 19.49 -5.94 -5.50
N GLY A 31 19.59 -5.51 -6.76
CA GLY A 31 18.96 -6.19 -7.87
C GLY A 31 17.47 -6.03 -7.96
N ALA A 32 16.81 -7.07 -8.49
CA ALA A 32 15.38 -7.02 -8.80
C ALA A 32 14.50 -6.85 -7.56
N GLY A 33 14.88 -7.45 -6.43
CA GLY A 33 14.13 -7.29 -5.19
C GLY A 33 14.14 -5.86 -4.67
N PHE A 34 15.28 -5.18 -4.76
CA PHE A 34 15.38 -3.76 -4.42
C PHE A 34 14.44 -2.93 -5.28
N VAL A 35 14.52 -3.10 -6.60
CA VAL A 35 13.69 -2.35 -7.55
C VAL A 35 12.20 -2.63 -7.30
N ALA A 36 11.83 -3.88 -7.05
CA ALA A 36 10.45 -4.26 -6.81
C ALA A 36 9.86 -3.53 -5.59
N LEU A 37 10.60 -3.48 -4.48
CA LEU A 37 10.11 -2.82 -3.27
C LEU A 37 10.04 -1.31 -3.43
N ILE A 38 11.04 -0.69 -4.06
CA ILE A 38 10.99 0.75 -4.34
C ILE A 38 9.76 1.07 -5.20
N ASP A 39 9.54 0.30 -6.26
CA ASP A 39 8.40 0.53 -7.17
C ASP A 39 7.07 0.33 -6.45
N LEU A 40 6.93 -0.71 -5.64
CA LEU A 40 5.70 -0.97 -4.89
C LEU A 40 5.40 0.13 -3.88
N GLY A 41 6.41 0.61 -3.16
CA GLY A 41 6.24 1.69 -2.20
C GLY A 41 5.87 3.01 -2.87
N LEU A 42 6.54 3.35 -3.97
CA LEU A 42 6.21 4.53 -4.77
C LEU A 42 4.80 4.43 -5.34
N PHE A 43 4.41 3.25 -5.80
CA PHE A 43 3.08 3.01 -6.36
C PHE A 43 1.99 3.33 -5.33
N VAL A 44 2.13 2.83 -4.10
CA VAL A 44 1.17 3.11 -3.03
C VAL A 44 1.07 4.61 -2.75
N ILE A 45 2.20 5.30 -2.64
CA ILE A 45 2.22 6.72 -2.36
C ILE A 45 1.56 7.51 -3.50
N VAL A 46 1.92 7.19 -4.74
CA VAL A 46 1.41 7.92 -5.90
C VAL A 46 -0.10 7.75 -6.05
N TYR A 47 -0.61 6.52 -5.99
CA TYR A 47 -2.06 6.36 -6.14
C TYR A 47 -2.82 6.91 -4.93
N SER A 48 -2.21 6.92 -3.75
CA SER A 48 -2.82 7.56 -2.57
C SER A 48 -2.93 9.07 -2.74
N LEU A 49 -1.89 9.70 -3.29
CA LEU A 49 -1.92 11.14 -3.60
C LEU A 49 -2.99 11.47 -4.66
N LEU A 50 -3.30 10.54 -5.55
CA LEU A 50 -4.27 10.72 -6.63
C LEU A 50 -5.68 10.29 -6.26
N THR A 51 -5.92 9.84 -5.04
CA THR A 51 -7.22 9.33 -4.62
C THR A 51 -8.11 10.45 -4.09
N ASP A 52 -9.41 10.37 -4.41
CA ASP A 52 -10.44 11.29 -3.93
C ASP A 52 -10.83 10.91 -2.50
N TYR A 53 -9.97 11.23 -1.55
CA TYR A 53 -10.25 11.11 -0.13
C TYR A 53 -9.50 12.22 0.63
N GLU A 54 -9.68 12.27 1.97
CA GLU A 54 -9.29 13.43 2.78
C GLU A 54 -7.82 13.82 2.67
N LEU A 55 -6.91 12.84 2.51
CA LEU A 55 -5.47 13.08 2.46
C LEU A 55 -4.88 12.97 1.04
N GLY A 56 -5.73 12.86 0.02
CA GLY A 56 -5.28 12.90 -1.37
C GLY A 56 -4.91 14.31 -1.81
N ALA A 57 -3.86 14.46 -2.61
CA ALA A 57 -3.44 15.77 -3.14
C ALA A 57 -4.26 16.14 -4.38
N VAL A 58 -4.55 15.18 -5.23
CA VAL A 58 -5.38 15.36 -6.43
C VAL A 58 -6.54 14.37 -6.33
N HIS A 59 -7.77 14.87 -6.30
CA HIS A 59 -8.96 14.04 -6.10
C HIS A 59 -9.43 13.45 -7.41
N PHE A 60 -8.68 12.50 -7.95
CA PHE A 60 -8.90 11.88 -9.27
C PHE A 60 -9.47 10.47 -9.18
N LEU A 61 -8.81 9.58 -8.42
CA LEU A 61 -9.23 8.18 -8.30
C LEU A 61 -10.32 8.06 -7.23
N ARG A 62 -11.38 7.29 -7.54
CA ARG A 62 -12.42 6.99 -6.54
C ARG A 62 -11.86 6.07 -5.47
N ILE A 63 -12.33 6.23 -4.23
CA ILE A 63 -11.89 5.40 -3.11
C ILE A 63 -12.09 3.90 -3.40
N ARG A 64 -13.17 3.52 -4.08
CA ARG A 64 -13.41 2.12 -4.43
C ARG A 64 -12.30 1.56 -5.32
N PHE A 65 -11.85 2.34 -6.29
CA PHE A 65 -10.74 1.94 -7.15
C PHE A 65 -9.43 1.88 -6.37
N HIS A 66 -9.21 2.86 -5.49
CA HIS A 66 -8.05 2.86 -4.59
C HIS A 66 -8.00 1.57 -3.76
N LEU A 67 -9.14 1.12 -3.21
CA LEU A 67 -9.19 -0.11 -2.41
C LEU A 67 -8.86 -1.35 -3.24
N VAL A 68 -9.22 -1.36 -4.52
CA VAL A 68 -8.81 -2.44 -5.44
C VAL A 68 -7.30 -2.42 -5.64
N LEU A 69 -6.71 -1.24 -5.79
CA LEU A 69 -5.25 -1.10 -5.91
C LEU A 69 -4.54 -1.55 -4.63
N ASP A 70 -5.10 -1.25 -3.46
CA ASP A 70 -4.54 -1.72 -2.19
C ASP A 70 -4.58 -3.24 -2.07
N ALA A 71 -5.65 -3.88 -2.50
CA ALA A 71 -5.73 -5.34 -2.52
C ALA A 71 -4.68 -5.91 -3.49
N ALA A 72 -4.53 -5.33 -4.66
CA ALA A 72 -3.51 -5.75 -5.63
C ALA A 72 -2.10 -5.57 -5.07
N PHE A 73 -1.83 -4.43 -4.41
CA PHE A 73 -0.57 -4.20 -3.72
C PHE A 73 -0.32 -5.26 -2.64
N GLY A 74 -1.35 -5.58 -1.85
CA GLY A 74 -1.24 -6.60 -0.81
C GLY A 74 -0.88 -7.97 -1.36
N PHE A 75 -1.53 -8.39 -2.45
CA PHE A 75 -1.17 -9.63 -3.12
C PHE A 75 0.25 -9.59 -3.67
N ALA A 76 0.66 -8.47 -4.26
CA ALA A 76 2.03 -8.30 -4.75
C ALA A 76 3.05 -8.45 -3.63
N MET A 77 2.78 -7.89 -2.44
CA MET A 77 3.66 -8.01 -1.28
C MET A 77 3.74 -9.46 -0.76
N LEU A 78 2.69 -10.26 -0.93
CA LEU A 78 2.73 -11.68 -0.57
C LEU A 78 3.50 -12.52 -1.59
N ILE A 79 3.48 -12.14 -2.85
CA ILE A 79 4.08 -12.90 -3.95
C ILE A 79 5.55 -12.49 -4.16
N ALA A 80 5.88 -11.21 -4.04
CA ALA A 80 7.21 -10.68 -4.35
C ALA A 80 8.35 -11.41 -3.61
N PRO A 81 8.24 -11.73 -2.30
CA PRO A 81 9.31 -12.46 -1.63
C PRO A 81 9.59 -13.85 -2.23
N LEU A 82 8.59 -14.46 -2.86
CA LEU A 82 8.72 -15.78 -3.49
C LEU A 82 9.37 -15.68 -4.86
N ILE A 83 9.14 -14.58 -5.58
CA ILE A 83 9.67 -14.37 -6.93
C ILE A 83 11.11 -13.83 -6.89
N PHE A 84 11.36 -12.87 -5.99
CA PHE A 84 12.61 -12.11 -5.97
C PHE A 84 13.59 -12.58 -4.90
N ASP A 85 13.28 -13.64 -4.17
CA ASP A 85 14.15 -14.24 -3.15
C ASP A 85 14.62 -13.20 -2.12
N PHE A 86 13.67 -12.57 -1.45
CA PHE A 86 13.97 -11.56 -0.43
C PHE A 86 14.75 -12.15 0.74
N PRO A 87 15.67 -11.37 1.36
CA PRO A 87 16.27 -11.76 2.62
C PRO A 87 15.20 -11.92 3.71
N PRO A 88 15.45 -12.72 4.77
CA PRO A 88 14.42 -13.01 5.78
C PRO A 88 13.77 -11.78 6.39
N ALA A 89 14.53 -10.74 6.70
CA ALA A 89 13.98 -9.51 7.30
C ALA A 89 12.97 -8.83 6.35
N ALA A 90 13.27 -8.79 5.05
CA ALA A 90 12.36 -8.21 4.06
C ALA A 90 11.13 -9.09 3.87
N ARG A 91 11.31 -10.41 3.79
CA ARG A 91 10.22 -11.36 3.61
C ARG A 91 9.21 -11.29 4.75
N TRP A 92 9.70 -11.33 5.99
CA TRP A 92 8.84 -11.32 7.16
C TRP A 92 8.23 -9.94 7.47
N THR A 93 8.69 -8.89 6.82
CA THR A 93 8.05 -7.58 6.84
C THR A 93 7.00 -7.49 5.73
N ALA A 94 7.29 -8.03 4.56
CA ALA A 94 6.39 -7.97 3.41
C ALA A 94 5.08 -8.74 3.64
N TYR A 95 5.13 -9.91 4.25
CA TYR A 95 3.94 -10.71 4.49
C TYR A 95 2.89 -10.01 5.36
N PRO A 96 3.24 -9.47 6.55
CA PRO A 96 2.26 -8.73 7.35
C PRO A 96 1.72 -7.49 6.63
N ILE A 97 2.55 -6.78 5.89
CA ILE A 97 2.11 -5.61 5.13
C ILE A 97 1.10 -6.02 4.05
N GLY A 98 1.36 -7.11 3.34
CA GLY A 98 0.45 -7.62 2.32
C GLY A 98 -0.91 -8.01 2.91
N ILE A 99 -0.90 -8.74 4.02
CA ILE A 99 -2.12 -9.13 4.72
C ILE A 99 -2.87 -7.89 5.22
N LEU A 100 -2.16 -6.95 5.83
CA LEU A 100 -2.75 -5.70 6.32
C LEU A 100 -3.44 -4.94 5.19
N SER A 101 -2.78 -4.80 4.04
CA SER A 101 -3.34 -4.07 2.90
C SER A 101 -4.62 -4.71 2.39
N ILE A 102 -4.67 -6.04 2.33
CA ILE A 102 -5.87 -6.76 1.92
C ILE A 102 -7.00 -6.56 2.94
N VAL A 103 -6.70 -6.70 4.23
CA VAL A 103 -7.68 -6.51 5.29
C VAL A 103 -8.21 -5.07 5.28
N LEU A 104 -7.34 -4.08 5.13
CA LEU A 104 -7.75 -2.68 5.05
C LEU A 104 -8.66 -2.42 3.86
N SER A 105 -8.37 -3.04 2.70
CA SER A 105 -9.21 -2.87 1.52
C SER A 105 -10.62 -3.43 1.72
N LEU A 106 -10.78 -4.45 2.56
CA LEU A 106 -12.06 -5.09 2.85
C LEU A 106 -12.83 -4.42 3.99
N THR A 107 -12.16 -3.65 4.85
CA THR A 107 -12.76 -3.09 6.06
C THR A 107 -12.90 -1.57 6.03
N THR A 108 -12.31 -0.89 5.06
CA THR A 108 -12.39 0.56 4.94
C THR A 108 -13.70 0.97 4.28
N ARG A 109 -14.27 2.07 4.77
CA ARG A 109 -15.49 2.63 4.19
C ARG A 109 -15.27 3.02 2.74
N THR A 110 -16.28 2.80 1.90
CA THR A 110 -16.18 3.07 0.46
C THR A 110 -16.55 4.52 0.11
N ARG A 111 -16.75 5.38 1.11
CA ARG A 111 -17.11 6.77 0.90
C ARG A 111 -16.30 7.66 1.84
N ALA A 112 -15.50 8.54 1.27
CA ALA A 112 -14.72 9.50 2.03
C ALA A 112 -15.55 10.73 2.39
N LEU A 113 -15.30 11.31 3.56
CA LEU A 113 -15.98 12.53 4.00
C LEU A 113 -15.56 13.71 3.15
N GLY A 114 -16.53 14.53 2.75
CA GLY A 114 -16.29 15.74 1.96
C GLY A 114 -15.91 15.50 0.51
N THR A 115 -16.11 14.29 -0.02
CA THR A 115 -15.79 13.93 -1.40
C THR A 115 -17.02 13.40 -2.13
N ALA A 116 -16.88 13.22 -3.45
CA ALA A 116 -17.91 12.60 -4.28
C ALA A 116 -17.91 11.07 -4.22
N SER A 117 -16.83 10.49 -3.73
CA SER A 117 -16.66 9.03 -3.65
C SER A 117 -16.96 8.49 -2.25
#